data_bbc7c4c18144023bbcc1f2de06cbd97b
#
_entry.id   bbc7c4c18144023bbcc1f2de06cbd97b
#
_cell.length_a   1.000
_cell.length_b   1.000
_cell.length_c   1.000
_cell.angle_alpha   90.00
_cell.angle_beta   90.00
_cell.angle_gamma   90.00
#
_symmetry.space_group_name_H-M   'P 1'
#
loop_
_entity.id
_entity.type
_entity.pdbx_description
1 polymer ?
#
loop_
_entity_poly.entity_id
_entity_poly.type
_entity_poly.pdbx_seq_one_letter_code
_entity_poly.pdbx_strand_id
1 'polypeptide(L)'
;MAEITAALVKDLSERTGAGMMDCKRALTEVAGDMEAAIDWLRKKGLAAAAKKAGRVASEGLVGAAIDDTSNGIAGAVVEINAETDFVARNEKFQNLVRNTALIAAKQDCTVDSLKAAAFPGEESSTVDEEITRLIAVIGENMHLRRLVRLNVSQGHVASYVHNAVAPNLGKIGVLVALESAGDKTKLADLGKRIAMHVAAANPQALNIEDLDQTSLDRERTIVTEQARASDRPEEIIAKMVDGRLRKFYEEVVLMEQTFIIDGKTKIREMLENATNDVGAPVHLKAYVRYALGEGVEKVESNFAAEVQAQAGITG
;
A
#
# COMPACT_ATOMS: atom_id res chain seq x y z
N MET A 1 -35.98 35.00 -3.30
CA MET A 1 -34.99 33.94 -3.50
C MET A 1 -33.64 34.64 -3.52
N ALA A 2 -32.65 34.16 -2.74
CA ALA A 2 -31.31 34.73 -2.80
C ALA A 2 -30.75 34.53 -4.23
N GLU A 3 -30.14 35.58 -4.77
CA GLU A 3 -29.52 35.52 -6.10
C GLU A 3 -28.25 34.66 -6.00
N ILE A 4 -28.21 33.55 -6.74
CA ILE A 4 -27.06 32.65 -6.76
C ILE A 4 -26.01 33.24 -7.69
N THR A 5 -25.06 33.97 -7.11
CA THR A 5 -23.98 34.63 -7.84
C THR A 5 -22.85 33.64 -8.21
N ALA A 6 -22.09 33.96 -9.27
CA ALA A 6 -20.91 33.20 -9.66
C ALA A 6 -19.86 33.13 -8.53
N ALA A 7 -19.75 34.19 -7.72
CA ALA A 7 -18.85 34.24 -6.56
C ALA A 7 -19.26 33.23 -5.49
N LEU A 8 -20.54 33.12 -5.17
CA LEU A 8 -21.06 32.14 -4.19
C LEU A 8 -20.83 30.70 -4.66
N VAL A 9 -21.03 30.43 -5.96
CA VAL A 9 -20.77 29.12 -6.56
C VAL A 9 -19.28 28.77 -6.51
N LYS A 10 -18.42 29.76 -6.77
CA LYS A 10 -16.95 29.58 -6.70
C LYS A 10 -16.50 29.29 -5.26
N ASP A 11 -16.98 30.05 -4.29
CA ASP A 11 -16.69 29.85 -2.87
C ASP A 11 -17.07 28.43 -2.41
N LEU A 12 -18.29 27.98 -2.73
CA LEU A 12 -18.72 26.61 -2.44
C LEU A 12 -17.85 25.55 -3.13
N SER A 13 -17.42 25.80 -4.38
CA SER A 13 -16.54 24.90 -5.12
C SER A 13 -15.14 24.84 -4.51
N GLU A 14 -14.58 25.95 -4.05
CA GLU A 14 -13.30 26.02 -3.37
C GLU A 14 -13.33 25.28 -2.02
N ARG A 15 -14.40 25.49 -1.24
CA ARG A 15 -14.59 24.81 0.06
C ARG A 15 -14.80 23.31 -0.07
N THR A 16 -15.64 22.86 -1.00
CA THR A 16 -16.04 21.45 -1.09
C THR A 16 -15.23 20.63 -2.11
N GLY A 17 -14.55 21.32 -3.04
CA GLY A 17 -13.89 20.69 -4.19
C GLY A 17 -14.86 20.10 -5.23
N ALA A 18 -16.17 20.30 -5.07
CA ALA A 18 -17.18 19.83 -6.01
C ALA A 18 -17.20 20.67 -7.29
N GLY A 19 -17.69 20.08 -8.38
CA GLY A 19 -17.75 20.78 -9.67
C GLY A 19 -18.71 21.99 -9.63
N MET A 20 -18.39 23.06 -10.36
CA MET A 20 -19.16 24.32 -10.41
C MET A 20 -20.66 24.10 -10.67
N MET A 21 -21.01 23.13 -11.54
CA MET A 21 -22.41 22.85 -11.87
C MET A 21 -23.15 22.18 -10.70
N ASP A 22 -22.46 21.31 -9.95
CA ASP A 22 -23.02 20.65 -8.76
C ASP A 22 -23.18 21.66 -7.62
N CYS A 23 -22.22 22.57 -7.45
CA CYS A 23 -22.30 23.67 -6.50
C CYS A 23 -23.46 24.61 -6.82
N LYS A 24 -23.63 24.99 -8.10
CA LYS A 24 -24.76 25.80 -8.53
C LYS A 24 -26.10 25.11 -8.24
N ARG A 25 -26.20 23.82 -8.53
CA ARG A 25 -27.41 23.02 -8.26
C ARG A 25 -27.69 22.96 -6.75
N ALA A 26 -26.68 22.65 -5.93
CA ALA A 26 -26.82 22.61 -4.47
C ALA A 26 -27.36 23.94 -3.92
N LEU A 27 -26.72 25.05 -4.29
CA LEU A 27 -27.18 26.38 -3.88
C LEU A 27 -28.59 26.72 -4.35
N THR A 28 -28.97 26.27 -5.54
CA THR A 28 -30.33 26.46 -6.06
C THR A 28 -31.37 25.71 -5.21
N GLU A 29 -31.09 24.44 -4.88
CA GLU A 29 -31.97 23.57 -4.07
C GLU A 29 -32.20 24.10 -2.64
N VAL A 30 -31.19 24.77 -2.07
CA VAL A 30 -31.22 25.27 -0.70
C VAL A 30 -31.36 26.81 -0.63
N ALA A 31 -31.82 27.45 -1.71
CA ALA A 31 -32.09 28.90 -1.79
C ALA A 31 -30.86 29.79 -1.41
N GLY A 32 -29.65 29.34 -1.68
CA GLY A 32 -28.40 30.09 -1.47
C GLY A 32 -27.77 29.92 -0.09
N ASP A 33 -28.30 29.08 0.77
CA ASP A 33 -27.70 28.74 2.05
C ASP A 33 -26.42 27.90 1.86
N MET A 34 -25.28 28.40 2.32
CA MET A 34 -23.97 27.78 2.09
C MET A 34 -23.83 26.45 2.87
N GLU A 35 -24.21 26.43 4.14
CA GLU A 35 -24.07 25.25 4.98
C GLU A 35 -25.03 24.13 4.55
N ALA A 36 -26.26 24.50 4.24
CA ALA A 36 -27.22 23.54 3.66
C ALA A 36 -26.77 23.00 2.29
N ALA A 37 -26.05 23.81 1.48
CA ALA A 37 -25.50 23.38 0.21
C ALA A 37 -24.33 22.36 0.38
N ILE A 38 -23.49 22.57 1.39
CA ILE A 38 -22.45 21.61 1.78
C ILE A 38 -23.08 20.28 2.18
N ASP A 39 -24.08 20.30 3.05
CA ASP A 39 -24.81 19.09 3.47
C ASP A 39 -25.51 18.38 2.29
N TRP A 40 -26.08 19.13 1.36
CA TRP A 40 -26.69 18.58 0.15
C TRP A 40 -25.64 17.87 -0.73
N LEU A 41 -24.46 18.49 -0.92
CA LEU A 41 -23.37 17.90 -1.68
C LEU A 41 -22.83 16.64 -0.98
N ARG A 42 -22.71 16.64 0.35
CA ARG A 42 -22.32 15.48 1.15
C ARG A 42 -23.29 14.29 0.96
N LYS A 43 -24.61 14.53 1.07
CA LYS A 43 -25.65 13.51 0.84
C LYS A 43 -25.58 12.96 -0.59
N LYS A 44 -25.36 13.83 -1.57
CA LYS A 44 -25.18 13.43 -2.97
C LYS A 44 -23.92 12.59 -3.17
N GLY A 45 -22.81 12.93 -2.47
CA GLY A 45 -21.57 12.19 -2.47
C GLY A 45 -21.73 10.77 -1.93
N LEU A 46 -22.42 10.61 -0.82
CA LEU A 46 -22.75 9.30 -0.25
C LEU A 46 -23.56 8.42 -1.24
N ALA A 47 -24.55 9.01 -1.90
CA ALA A 47 -25.35 8.28 -2.91
C ALA A 47 -24.50 7.88 -4.15
N ALA A 48 -23.55 8.73 -4.56
CA ALA A 48 -22.65 8.44 -5.67
C ALA A 48 -21.64 7.34 -5.29
N ALA A 49 -21.10 7.37 -4.09
CA ALA A 49 -20.21 6.34 -3.55
C ALA A 49 -20.91 4.97 -3.47
N ALA A 50 -22.14 4.93 -2.91
CA ALA A 50 -22.93 3.71 -2.82
C ALA A 50 -23.20 3.06 -4.20
N LYS A 51 -23.45 3.86 -5.23
CA LYS A 51 -23.67 3.34 -6.61
C LYS A 51 -22.41 2.75 -7.24
N LYS A 52 -21.22 3.15 -6.76
CA LYS A 52 -19.94 2.72 -7.31
C LYS A 52 -19.25 1.64 -6.49
N ALA A 53 -19.70 1.41 -5.24
CA ALA A 53 -19.05 0.50 -4.30
C ALA A 53 -18.85 -0.94 -4.81
N GLY A 54 -19.69 -1.39 -5.76
CA GLY A 54 -19.55 -2.72 -6.39
C GLY A 54 -18.58 -2.78 -7.57
N ARG A 55 -17.97 -1.67 -7.98
CA ARG A 55 -17.03 -1.67 -9.09
C ARG A 55 -15.64 -2.12 -8.63
N VAL A 56 -14.98 -2.94 -9.45
CA VAL A 56 -13.62 -3.40 -9.15
C VAL A 56 -12.65 -2.23 -9.15
N ALA A 57 -11.88 -2.12 -8.08
CA ALA A 57 -10.83 -1.12 -7.92
C ALA A 57 -9.52 -1.85 -7.57
N SER A 58 -8.66 -2.02 -8.55
CA SER A 58 -7.36 -2.72 -8.44
C SER A 58 -6.15 -1.82 -8.73
N GLU A 59 -6.42 -0.61 -9.26
CA GLU A 59 -5.42 0.44 -9.47
C GLU A 59 -5.41 1.39 -8.25
N GLY A 60 -4.73 2.52 -8.32
CA GLY A 60 -4.60 3.49 -7.23
C GLY A 60 -3.16 3.70 -6.79
N LEU A 61 -2.92 3.81 -5.47
CA LEU A 61 -1.58 4.04 -4.90
C LEU A 61 -1.34 3.29 -3.59
N VAL A 62 -0.08 2.92 -3.40
CA VAL A 62 0.51 2.58 -2.12
C VAL A 62 1.25 3.82 -1.60
N GLY A 63 0.96 4.22 -0.36
CA GLY A 63 1.62 5.33 0.32
C GLY A 63 2.39 4.85 1.54
N ALA A 64 3.60 5.39 1.78
CA ALA A 64 4.41 5.12 2.95
C ALA A 64 4.68 6.41 3.76
N ALA A 65 4.70 6.30 5.08
CA ALA A 65 5.07 7.40 5.96
C ALA A 65 5.89 6.90 7.14
N ILE A 66 6.77 7.76 7.64
CA ILE A 66 7.56 7.51 8.86
C ILE A 66 7.20 8.60 9.88
N ASP A 67 7.01 8.19 11.12
CA ASP A 67 6.82 9.05 12.29
C ASP A 67 7.97 8.78 13.27
N ASP A 68 8.82 9.81 13.47
CA ASP A 68 9.97 9.76 14.39
C ASP A 68 9.59 10.57 15.64
N THR A 69 9.33 9.86 16.71
CA THR A 69 8.92 10.45 17.99
C THR A 69 9.94 10.17 19.11
N SER A 70 9.79 10.85 20.23
CA SER A 70 10.59 10.57 21.44
C SER A 70 10.41 9.15 21.99
N ASN A 71 9.33 8.47 21.62
CA ASN A 71 9.00 7.10 22.07
C ASN A 71 9.46 6.01 21.10
N GLY A 72 10.19 6.37 20.05
CA GLY A 72 10.66 5.45 19.02
C GLY A 72 10.26 5.90 17.62
N ILE A 73 10.62 5.08 16.63
CA ILE A 73 10.33 5.32 15.22
C ILE A 73 9.27 4.34 14.76
N ALA A 74 8.23 4.86 14.12
CA ALA A 74 7.20 4.06 13.48
C ALA A 74 7.11 4.37 11.99
N GLY A 75 6.70 3.38 11.20
CA GLY A 75 6.37 3.57 9.80
C GLY A 75 5.06 2.89 9.46
N ALA A 76 4.31 3.46 8.53
CA ALA A 76 3.10 2.84 7.99
C ALA A 76 3.13 2.79 6.47
N VAL A 77 2.55 1.73 5.93
CA VAL A 77 2.19 1.59 4.52
C VAL A 77 0.70 1.41 4.43
N VAL A 78 0.07 2.15 3.53
CA VAL A 78 -1.36 2.05 3.22
C VAL A 78 -1.55 1.78 1.74
N GLU A 79 -2.61 1.05 1.38
CA GLU A 79 -3.05 0.88 0.00
C GLU A 79 -4.45 1.44 -0.15
N ILE A 80 -4.61 2.44 -1.02
CA ILE A 80 -5.90 2.99 -1.42
C ILE A 80 -6.11 2.67 -2.89
N ASN A 81 -7.12 1.86 -3.17
CA ASN A 81 -7.44 1.43 -4.52
C ASN A 81 -8.42 2.39 -5.20
N ALA A 82 -8.33 2.43 -6.53
CA ALA A 82 -9.22 3.13 -7.46
C ALA A 82 -9.50 2.27 -8.69
N GLU A 83 -10.45 2.68 -9.54
CA GLU A 83 -10.81 1.90 -10.74
C GLU A 83 -9.71 1.96 -11.81
N THR A 84 -9.09 3.15 -12.02
CA THR A 84 -8.10 3.36 -13.09
C THR A 84 -6.77 3.92 -12.57
N ASP A 85 -5.71 3.76 -13.36
CA ASP A 85 -4.38 4.29 -13.05
C ASP A 85 -4.27 5.81 -13.25
N PHE A 86 -5.21 6.45 -13.95
CA PHE A 86 -5.25 7.90 -14.13
C PHE A 86 -5.41 8.63 -12.80
N VAL A 87 -6.15 8.05 -11.86
CA VAL A 87 -6.37 8.61 -10.52
C VAL A 87 -5.07 8.79 -9.75
N ALA A 88 -4.07 7.92 -9.96
CA ALA A 88 -2.77 8.02 -9.31
C ALA A 88 -2.03 9.36 -9.60
N ARG A 89 -2.37 10.06 -10.68
CA ARG A 89 -1.81 11.37 -11.04
C ARG A 89 -2.62 12.53 -10.50
N ASN A 90 -3.77 12.29 -9.91
CA ASN A 90 -4.62 13.33 -9.34
C ASN A 90 -4.07 13.80 -7.99
N GLU A 91 -3.78 15.08 -7.85
CA GLU A 91 -3.18 15.65 -6.63
C GLU A 91 -4.05 15.46 -5.38
N LYS A 92 -5.38 15.55 -5.52
CA LYS A 92 -6.31 15.34 -4.40
C LYS A 92 -6.25 13.88 -3.91
N PHE A 93 -6.17 12.92 -4.84
CA PHE A 93 -6.00 11.52 -4.49
C PHE A 93 -4.63 11.24 -3.86
N GLN A 94 -3.55 11.81 -4.40
CA GLN A 94 -2.22 11.73 -3.79
C GLN A 94 -2.21 12.31 -2.38
N ASN A 95 -2.89 13.42 -2.16
CA ASN A 95 -3.02 14.04 -0.84
C ASN A 95 -3.79 13.15 0.14
N LEU A 96 -4.89 12.51 -0.30
CA LEU A 96 -5.60 11.50 0.49
C LEU A 96 -4.65 10.38 0.93
N VAL A 97 -3.94 9.74 -0.01
CA VAL A 97 -3.05 8.60 0.30
C VAL A 97 -1.93 9.02 1.24
N ARG A 98 -1.31 10.17 1.00
CA ARG A 98 -0.22 10.71 1.84
C ARG A 98 -0.67 10.97 3.27
N ASN A 99 -1.78 11.68 3.46
CA ASN A 99 -2.29 12.00 4.79
C ASN A 99 -2.77 10.76 5.53
N THR A 100 -3.42 9.82 4.83
CA THR A 100 -3.82 8.54 5.42
C THR A 100 -2.61 7.75 5.93
N ALA A 101 -1.51 7.70 5.15
CA ALA A 101 -0.27 7.05 5.58
C ALA A 101 0.36 7.76 6.81
N LEU A 102 0.36 9.10 6.84
CA LEU A 102 0.84 9.88 7.99
C LEU A 102 0.01 9.64 9.25
N ILE A 103 -1.31 9.55 9.14
CA ILE A 103 -2.20 9.22 10.27
C ILE A 103 -1.90 7.80 10.77
N ALA A 104 -1.77 6.83 9.86
CA ALA A 104 -1.47 5.45 10.19
C ALA A 104 -0.09 5.27 10.87
N ALA A 105 0.91 6.09 10.53
CA ALA A 105 2.21 6.03 11.17
C ALA A 105 2.20 6.50 12.63
N LYS A 106 1.32 7.44 12.99
CA LYS A 106 1.27 8.06 14.32
C LYS A 106 0.64 7.19 15.41
N GLN A 107 -0.24 6.26 15.04
CA GLN A 107 -0.98 5.43 16.01
C GLN A 107 -1.24 4.03 15.48
N ASP A 108 -1.34 3.06 16.39
CA ASP A 108 -1.81 1.73 16.02
C ASP A 108 -3.29 1.80 15.65
N CYS A 109 -3.62 1.28 14.47
CA CYS A 109 -4.98 1.32 13.96
C CYS A 109 -5.26 0.12 13.06
N THR A 110 -6.53 -0.26 13.01
CA THR A 110 -7.12 -1.14 12.01
C THR A 110 -7.59 -0.31 10.82
N VAL A 111 -7.98 -0.96 9.73
CA VAL A 111 -8.59 -0.27 8.57
C VAL A 111 -9.82 0.54 9.02
N ASP A 112 -10.69 -0.03 9.86
CA ASP A 112 -11.91 0.63 10.30
C ASP A 112 -11.62 1.82 11.22
N SER A 113 -10.69 1.70 12.17
CA SER A 113 -10.32 2.82 13.03
C SER A 113 -9.57 3.92 12.26
N LEU A 114 -8.78 3.56 11.24
CA LEU A 114 -8.13 4.55 10.37
C LEU A 114 -9.15 5.30 9.50
N LYS A 115 -10.17 4.62 8.99
CA LYS A 115 -11.29 5.26 8.28
C LYS A 115 -12.02 6.29 9.14
N ALA A 116 -12.20 5.99 10.44
CA ALA A 116 -12.84 6.88 11.40
C ALA A 116 -11.91 7.99 11.93
N ALA A 117 -10.61 7.93 11.65
CA ALA A 117 -9.66 8.93 12.13
C ALA A 117 -9.86 10.29 11.44
N ALA A 118 -9.61 11.38 12.19
CA ALA A 118 -9.71 12.74 11.69
C ALA A 118 -8.71 12.95 10.53
N PHE A 119 -9.22 13.47 9.41
CA PHE A 119 -8.43 13.83 8.25
C PHE A 119 -8.04 15.31 8.32
N PRO A 120 -6.79 15.68 8.03
CA PRO A 120 -6.36 17.08 8.09
C PRO A 120 -7.01 17.90 6.97
N GLY A 121 -7.61 19.05 7.33
CA GLY A 121 -8.28 19.96 6.41
C GLY A 121 -9.05 21.06 7.16
N GLU A 122 -9.73 21.94 6.43
CA GLU A 122 -10.51 23.03 6.98
C GLU A 122 -11.83 22.56 7.63
N GLU A 123 -12.34 21.41 7.21
CA GLU A 123 -13.53 20.78 7.80
C GLU A 123 -13.11 19.55 8.60
N SER A 124 -13.72 19.35 9.78
CA SER A 124 -13.51 18.16 10.63
C SER A 124 -14.11 16.93 9.93
N SER A 125 -13.41 16.38 8.93
CA SER A 125 -13.79 15.18 8.22
C SER A 125 -12.94 13.99 8.68
N THR A 126 -13.49 12.79 8.48
CA THR A 126 -12.74 11.55 8.66
C THR A 126 -12.09 11.12 7.34
N VAL A 127 -11.17 10.16 7.41
CA VAL A 127 -10.58 9.52 6.20
C VAL A 127 -11.67 8.95 5.30
N ASP A 128 -12.70 8.30 5.86
CA ASP A 128 -13.80 7.71 5.10
C ASP A 128 -14.68 8.77 4.41
N GLU A 129 -14.93 9.88 5.09
CA GLU A 129 -15.64 11.02 4.51
C GLU A 129 -14.86 11.67 3.37
N GLU A 130 -13.54 11.78 3.51
CA GLU A 130 -12.68 12.30 2.43
C GLU A 130 -12.64 11.34 1.23
N ILE A 131 -12.58 10.02 1.44
CA ILE A 131 -12.73 9.02 0.37
C ILE A 131 -14.07 9.21 -0.35
N THR A 132 -15.17 9.30 0.41
CA THR A 132 -16.52 9.51 -0.13
C THR A 132 -16.62 10.79 -0.96
N ARG A 133 -16.03 11.88 -0.46
CA ARG A 133 -15.97 13.15 -1.17
C ARG A 133 -15.21 13.02 -2.49
N LEU A 134 -14.07 12.34 -2.49
CA LEU A 134 -13.29 12.14 -3.70
C LEU A 134 -13.97 11.22 -4.71
N ILE A 135 -14.71 10.20 -4.27
CA ILE A 135 -15.54 9.37 -5.17
C ILE A 135 -16.55 10.24 -5.92
N ALA A 136 -17.16 11.21 -5.24
CA ALA A 136 -18.10 12.14 -5.88
C ALA A 136 -17.41 13.08 -6.87
N VAL A 137 -16.24 13.60 -6.52
CA VAL A 137 -15.49 14.59 -7.31
C VAL A 137 -14.80 13.98 -8.53
N ILE A 138 -14.11 12.85 -8.33
CA ILE A 138 -13.30 12.17 -9.36
C ILE A 138 -14.19 11.26 -10.22
N GLY A 139 -15.21 10.66 -9.61
CA GLY A 139 -16.17 9.85 -10.35
C GLY A 139 -15.83 8.36 -10.40
N GLU A 140 -14.82 7.90 -9.66
CA GLU A 140 -14.41 6.50 -9.58
C GLU A 140 -14.67 5.91 -8.18
N ASN A 141 -14.83 4.57 -8.10
CA ASN A 141 -14.83 3.85 -6.84
C ASN A 141 -13.44 3.92 -6.20
N MET A 142 -13.40 4.16 -4.89
CA MET A 142 -12.14 4.21 -4.12
C MET A 142 -12.36 3.59 -2.75
N HIS A 143 -11.36 2.91 -2.23
CA HIS A 143 -11.41 2.39 -0.86
C HIS A 143 -10.03 2.22 -0.24
N LEU A 144 -9.93 2.46 1.06
CA LEU A 144 -8.78 2.05 1.86
C LEU A 144 -8.86 0.53 2.04
N ARG A 145 -7.94 -0.19 1.38
CA ARG A 145 -7.94 -1.65 1.31
C ARG A 145 -7.24 -2.28 2.50
N ARG A 146 -6.01 -1.86 2.76
CA ARG A 146 -5.17 -2.43 3.80
C ARG A 146 -4.16 -1.42 4.30
N LEU A 147 -3.69 -1.66 5.51
CA LEU A 147 -2.59 -0.93 6.12
C LEU A 147 -1.74 -1.87 6.96
N VAL A 148 -0.51 -1.44 7.20
CA VAL A 148 0.34 -2.05 8.21
C VAL A 148 1.21 -0.96 8.83
N ARG A 149 1.51 -1.11 10.11
CA ARG A 149 2.42 -0.26 10.87
C ARG A 149 3.51 -1.13 11.49
N LEU A 150 4.77 -0.70 11.33
CA LEU A 150 5.90 -1.26 12.05
C LEU A 150 6.48 -0.19 12.97
N ASN A 151 6.96 -0.60 14.15
CA ASN A 151 7.61 0.29 15.10
C ASN A 151 8.79 -0.36 15.81
N VAL A 152 9.75 0.47 16.18
CA VAL A 152 10.87 0.11 17.04
C VAL A 152 11.04 1.17 18.12
N SER A 153 11.31 0.74 19.36
CA SER A 153 11.63 1.65 20.44
C SER A 153 13.06 2.18 20.35
N GLN A 154 13.98 1.36 19.83
CA GLN A 154 15.38 1.70 19.60
C GLN A 154 15.83 1.14 18.25
N GLY A 155 16.25 2.02 17.34
CA GLY A 155 16.65 1.64 16.00
C GLY A 155 16.10 2.57 14.92
N HIS A 156 15.68 2.00 13.79
CA HIS A 156 15.14 2.75 12.65
C HIS A 156 14.08 1.95 11.89
N VAL A 157 13.04 2.62 11.44
CA VAL A 157 12.11 2.09 10.45
C VAL A 157 12.37 2.82 9.13
N ALA A 158 12.85 2.08 8.14
CA ALA A 158 13.09 2.61 6.80
C ALA A 158 11.90 2.33 5.89
N SER A 159 11.61 3.25 4.98
CA SER A 159 10.61 3.08 3.92
C SER A 159 11.24 3.20 2.54
N TYR A 160 10.67 2.46 1.58
CA TYR A 160 10.99 2.59 0.17
C TYR A 160 9.73 2.43 -0.67
N VAL A 161 9.57 3.29 -1.66
CA VAL A 161 8.48 3.21 -2.63
C VAL A 161 9.05 3.07 -4.02
N HIS A 162 8.70 1.96 -4.69
CA HIS A 162 9.10 1.68 -6.06
C HIS A 162 8.03 2.12 -7.06
N ASN A 163 8.47 2.51 -8.28
CA ASN A 163 7.60 3.13 -9.29
C ASN A 163 6.83 4.33 -8.74
N ALA A 164 7.57 5.20 -8.02
CA ALA A 164 7.00 6.38 -7.39
C ALA A 164 6.45 7.37 -8.42
N VAL A 165 5.23 7.83 -8.22
CA VAL A 165 4.59 8.92 -9.00
C VAL A 165 4.71 10.26 -8.30
N ALA A 166 4.92 10.24 -6.96
CA ALA A 166 5.21 11.37 -6.10
C ALA A 166 6.03 10.90 -4.89
N PRO A 167 6.63 11.79 -4.09
CA PRO A 167 7.37 11.39 -2.90
C PRO A 167 6.54 10.47 -1.98
N ASN A 168 7.08 9.27 -1.69
CA ASN A 168 6.47 8.23 -0.86
C ASN A 168 5.13 7.66 -1.37
N LEU A 169 4.78 7.87 -2.62
CA LEU A 169 3.57 7.35 -3.27
C LEU A 169 3.93 6.62 -4.56
N GLY A 170 3.49 5.37 -4.71
CA GLY A 170 3.81 4.58 -5.90
C GLY A 170 3.07 3.25 -5.97
N LYS A 171 3.65 2.29 -6.69
CA LYS A 171 3.01 0.98 -6.91
C LYS A 171 3.44 -0.11 -5.94
N ILE A 172 4.64 0.00 -5.35
CA ILE A 172 5.12 -0.94 -4.33
C ILE A 172 5.66 -0.13 -3.17
N GLY A 173 5.12 -0.37 -1.96
CA GLY A 173 5.59 0.23 -0.72
C GLY A 173 6.21 -0.83 0.19
N VAL A 174 7.37 -0.51 0.76
CA VAL A 174 8.11 -1.40 1.67
C VAL A 174 8.45 -0.66 2.95
N LEU A 175 8.32 -1.35 4.08
CA LEU A 175 8.90 -0.97 5.36
C LEU A 175 9.90 -2.01 5.81
N VAL A 176 10.97 -1.57 6.44
CA VAL A 176 11.98 -2.41 7.10
C VAL A 176 12.22 -1.85 8.49
N ALA A 177 12.01 -2.65 9.52
CA ALA A 177 12.23 -2.30 10.92
C ALA A 177 13.54 -2.91 11.41
N LEU A 178 14.50 -2.06 11.76
CA LEU A 178 15.81 -2.44 12.30
C LEU A 178 15.91 -2.03 13.77
N GLU A 179 16.21 -3.00 14.64
CA GLU A 179 16.51 -2.75 16.05
C GLU A 179 18.02 -2.68 16.26
N SER A 180 18.50 -1.58 16.84
CA SER A 180 19.91 -1.36 17.17
C SER A 180 20.06 -0.13 18.05
N ALA A 181 21.08 -0.13 18.91
CA ALA A 181 21.50 1.04 19.69
C ALA A 181 22.49 1.96 18.94
N GLY A 182 22.84 1.62 17.71
CA GLY A 182 23.90 2.28 16.95
C GLY A 182 23.47 3.52 16.19
N ASP A 183 24.32 3.96 15.26
CA ASP A 183 24.13 5.20 14.48
C ASP A 183 22.86 5.18 13.63
N LYS A 184 21.94 6.09 13.91
CA LYS A 184 20.63 6.18 13.23
C LYS A 184 20.74 6.48 11.74
N THR A 185 21.73 7.27 11.31
CA THR A 185 21.92 7.64 9.91
C THR A 185 22.36 6.42 9.10
N LYS A 186 23.30 5.63 9.64
CA LYS A 186 23.75 4.40 9.02
C LYS A 186 22.67 3.32 9.00
N LEU A 187 21.86 3.24 10.06
CA LEU A 187 20.67 2.37 10.09
C LEU A 187 19.63 2.77 9.04
N ALA A 188 19.42 4.06 8.81
CA ALA A 188 18.51 4.55 7.79
C ALA A 188 18.98 4.15 6.39
N ASP A 189 20.27 4.30 6.07
CA ASP A 189 20.83 3.87 4.78
C ASP A 189 20.74 2.35 4.60
N LEU A 190 21.14 1.57 5.62
CA LEU A 190 21.04 0.12 5.62
C LEU A 190 19.61 -0.35 5.40
N GLY A 191 18.66 0.20 6.17
CA GLY A 191 17.26 -0.14 6.06
C GLY A 191 16.67 0.19 4.69
N LYS A 192 17.04 1.34 4.11
CA LYS A 192 16.63 1.71 2.75
C LYS A 192 17.14 0.73 1.70
N ARG A 193 18.40 0.31 1.80
CA ARG A 193 19.00 -0.68 0.88
C ARG A 193 18.30 -2.04 0.99
N ILE A 194 17.98 -2.49 2.21
CA ILE A 194 17.20 -3.72 2.43
C ILE A 194 15.79 -3.55 1.87
N ALA A 195 15.13 -2.40 2.09
CA ALA A 195 13.79 -2.15 1.55
C ALA A 195 13.75 -2.16 0.00
N MET A 196 14.81 -1.66 -0.64
CA MET A 196 14.97 -1.77 -2.11
C MET A 196 15.10 -3.24 -2.55
N HIS A 197 15.85 -4.04 -1.81
CA HIS A 197 15.98 -5.48 -2.06
C HIS A 197 14.61 -6.18 -1.90
N VAL A 198 13.89 -5.93 -0.80
CA VAL A 198 12.56 -6.51 -0.54
C VAL A 198 11.56 -6.14 -1.64
N ALA A 199 11.59 -4.91 -2.13
CA ALA A 199 10.73 -4.47 -3.23
C ALA A 199 10.92 -5.31 -4.50
N ALA A 200 12.17 -5.66 -4.82
CA ALA A 200 12.54 -6.39 -6.03
C ALA A 200 12.45 -7.91 -5.85
N ALA A 201 12.97 -8.44 -4.75
CA ALA A 201 13.08 -9.89 -4.51
C ALA A 201 11.78 -10.53 -4.00
N ASN A 202 10.85 -9.73 -3.46
CA ASN A 202 9.54 -10.20 -2.96
C ASN A 202 9.64 -11.43 -2.03
N PRO A 203 10.42 -11.40 -0.94
CA PRO A 203 10.51 -12.51 -0.02
C PRO A 203 9.15 -12.80 0.63
N GLN A 204 8.90 -14.09 0.92
CA GLN A 204 7.65 -14.55 1.54
C GLN A 204 7.74 -14.59 3.08
N ALA A 205 8.96 -14.81 3.60
CA ALA A 205 9.20 -14.92 5.05
C ALA A 205 10.51 -14.20 5.41
N LEU A 206 10.62 -13.79 6.67
CA LEU A 206 11.86 -13.22 7.22
C LEU A 206 12.90 -14.32 7.45
N ASN A 207 12.53 -15.36 8.21
CA ASN A 207 13.35 -16.52 8.52
C ASN A 207 12.70 -17.80 7.99
N ILE A 208 13.42 -18.91 8.00
CA ILE A 208 12.91 -20.21 7.54
C ILE A 208 11.73 -20.67 8.41
N GLU A 209 11.77 -20.37 9.72
CA GLU A 209 10.76 -20.72 10.69
C GLU A 209 9.43 -19.99 10.49
N ASP A 210 9.47 -18.85 9.79
CA ASP A 210 8.30 -18.01 9.49
C ASP A 210 7.56 -18.47 8.22
N LEU A 211 8.10 -19.46 7.48
CA LEU A 211 7.45 -20.02 6.30
C LEU A 211 6.18 -20.78 6.67
N ASP A 212 5.15 -20.62 5.84
CA ASP A 212 3.95 -21.43 5.95
C ASP A 212 4.29 -22.92 5.79
N GLN A 213 4.02 -23.71 6.82
CA GLN A 213 4.36 -25.11 6.86
C GLN A 213 3.71 -25.91 5.72
N THR A 214 2.49 -25.55 5.34
CA THR A 214 1.77 -26.23 4.24
C THR A 214 2.48 -25.99 2.91
N SER A 215 2.95 -24.79 2.66
CA SER A 215 3.72 -24.43 1.46
C SER A 215 5.07 -25.14 1.43
N LEU A 216 5.75 -25.22 2.58
CA LEU A 216 7.03 -25.93 2.71
C LEU A 216 6.89 -27.44 2.47
N ASP A 217 5.87 -28.08 3.05
CA ASP A 217 5.61 -29.52 2.88
C ASP A 217 5.23 -29.85 1.43
N ARG A 218 4.47 -28.97 0.78
CA ARG A 218 4.15 -29.09 -0.65
C ARG A 218 5.40 -29.01 -1.51
N GLU A 219 6.27 -28.04 -1.27
CA GLU A 219 7.54 -27.90 -2.01
C GLU A 219 8.44 -29.10 -1.78
N ARG A 220 8.57 -29.56 -0.53
CA ARG A 220 9.34 -30.78 -0.18
C ARG A 220 8.83 -32.01 -0.93
N THR A 221 7.51 -32.18 -1.03
CA THR A 221 6.90 -33.29 -1.77
C THR A 221 7.26 -33.22 -3.24
N ILE A 222 7.07 -32.06 -3.89
CA ILE A 222 7.39 -31.84 -5.31
C ILE A 222 8.86 -32.15 -5.58
N VAL A 223 9.76 -31.59 -4.78
CA VAL A 223 11.21 -31.76 -4.92
C VAL A 223 11.61 -33.23 -4.73
N THR A 224 10.97 -33.94 -3.78
CA THR A 224 11.25 -35.37 -3.52
C THR A 224 10.80 -36.24 -4.68
N GLU A 225 9.61 -36.00 -5.23
CA GLU A 225 9.11 -36.73 -6.41
C GLU A 225 10.00 -36.54 -7.64
N GLN A 226 10.40 -35.30 -7.89
CA GLN A 226 11.33 -34.97 -8.96
C GLN A 226 12.71 -35.60 -8.78
N ALA A 227 13.22 -35.69 -7.53
CA ALA A 227 14.50 -36.32 -7.25
C ALA A 227 14.43 -37.84 -7.46
N ARG A 228 13.33 -38.49 -7.04
CA ARG A 228 13.08 -39.92 -7.24
C ARG A 228 12.97 -40.30 -8.71
N ALA A 229 12.44 -39.42 -9.56
CA ALA A 229 12.38 -39.66 -11.00
C ALA A 229 13.79 -39.78 -11.68
N SER A 230 14.87 -39.44 -10.96
CA SER A 230 16.26 -39.60 -11.44
C SER A 230 16.83 -41.00 -11.28
N ASP A 231 16.11 -41.95 -10.69
CA ASP A 231 16.48 -43.35 -10.46
C ASP A 231 17.83 -43.51 -9.74
N ARG A 232 18.13 -42.63 -8.77
CA ARG A 232 19.36 -42.62 -7.99
C ARG A 232 19.17 -43.26 -6.63
N PRO A 233 20.27 -43.76 -5.97
CA PRO A 233 20.20 -44.23 -4.60
C PRO A 233 19.57 -43.22 -3.63
N GLU A 234 18.81 -43.69 -2.63
CA GLU A 234 18.10 -42.83 -1.66
C GLU A 234 18.97 -41.83 -0.95
N GLU A 235 20.26 -42.16 -0.63
CA GLU A 235 21.20 -41.23 -0.04
C GLU A 235 21.51 -40.03 -0.95
N ILE A 236 21.55 -40.26 -2.28
CA ILE A 236 21.78 -39.21 -3.26
C ILE A 236 20.50 -38.41 -3.42
N ILE A 237 19.34 -39.06 -3.43
CA ILE A 237 18.02 -38.40 -3.48
C ILE A 237 17.88 -37.45 -2.29
N ALA A 238 18.19 -37.89 -1.05
CA ALA A 238 18.13 -37.05 0.13
C ALA A 238 19.00 -35.77 -0.01
N LYS A 239 20.25 -35.92 -0.47
CA LYS A 239 21.15 -34.78 -0.71
C LYS A 239 20.63 -33.85 -1.82
N MET A 240 19.98 -34.40 -2.84
CA MET A 240 19.36 -33.60 -3.90
C MET A 240 18.17 -32.81 -3.36
N VAL A 241 17.33 -33.40 -2.52
CA VAL A 241 16.20 -32.74 -1.87
C VAL A 241 16.70 -31.61 -0.98
N ASP A 242 17.68 -31.88 -0.11
CA ASP A 242 18.25 -30.83 0.76
C ASP A 242 18.86 -29.68 -0.04
N GLY A 243 19.58 -29.99 -1.12
CA GLY A 243 20.16 -28.97 -2.00
C GLY A 243 19.10 -28.10 -2.70
N ARG A 244 17.96 -28.68 -3.09
CA ARG A 244 16.85 -27.96 -3.73
C ARG A 244 16.06 -27.14 -2.71
N LEU A 245 15.79 -27.67 -1.51
CA LEU A 245 15.15 -26.91 -0.44
C LEU A 245 16.00 -25.71 -0.02
N ARG A 246 17.34 -25.85 0.01
CA ARG A 246 18.24 -24.71 0.25
C ARG A 246 18.06 -23.62 -0.80
N LYS A 247 17.98 -23.98 -2.08
CA LYS A 247 17.71 -23.02 -3.16
C LYS A 247 16.34 -22.36 -2.99
N PHE A 248 15.33 -23.12 -2.65
CA PHE A 248 14.00 -22.57 -2.35
C PHE A 248 14.07 -21.54 -1.22
N TYR A 249 14.78 -21.83 -0.10
CA TYR A 249 14.98 -20.85 0.96
C TYR A 249 15.71 -19.59 0.47
N GLU A 250 16.72 -19.74 -0.38
CA GLU A 250 17.44 -18.61 -0.99
C GLU A 250 16.54 -17.77 -1.92
N GLU A 251 15.45 -18.31 -2.43
CA GLU A 251 14.48 -17.58 -3.26
C GLU A 251 13.40 -16.87 -2.41
N VAL A 252 12.92 -17.48 -1.33
CA VAL A 252 11.72 -16.98 -0.64
C VAL A 252 11.95 -16.44 0.78
N VAL A 253 13.11 -16.71 1.40
CA VAL A 253 13.41 -16.27 2.78
C VAL A 253 14.39 -15.11 2.76
N LEU A 254 13.96 -13.95 3.27
CA LEU A 254 14.75 -12.71 3.20
C LEU A 254 16.18 -12.87 3.75
N MET A 255 16.33 -13.51 4.93
CA MET A 255 17.64 -13.70 5.57
C MET A 255 18.59 -14.63 4.79
N GLU A 256 18.06 -15.49 3.93
CA GLU A 256 18.81 -16.40 3.07
C GLU A 256 19.06 -15.86 1.66
N GLN A 257 18.34 -14.80 1.26
CA GLN A 257 18.49 -14.20 -0.06
C GLN A 257 19.83 -13.51 -0.22
N THR A 258 20.37 -13.60 -1.44
CA THR A 258 21.55 -12.83 -1.87
C THR A 258 21.12 -11.38 -2.16
N PHE A 259 21.85 -10.43 -1.58
CA PHE A 259 21.55 -9.00 -1.74
C PHE A 259 21.68 -8.57 -3.20
N ILE A 260 20.60 -8.03 -3.77
CA ILE A 260 20.52 -7.73 -5.21
C ILE A 260 21.52 -6.69 -5.71
N ILE A 261 22.01 -5.79 -4.83
CA ILE A 261 22.87 -4.68 -5.25
C ILE A 261 24.31 -5.15 -5.47
N ASP A 262 24.80 -6.06 -4.64
CA ASP A 262 26.17 -6.62 -4.79
C ASP A 262 26.21 -8.00 -5.45
N GLY A 263 25.09 -8.72 -5.43
CA GLY A 263 24.94 -10.03 -6.04
C GLY A 263 25.78 -11.15 -5.39
N LYS A 264 26.24 -10.96 -4.16
CA LYS A 264 27.20 -11.86 -3.49
C LYS A 264 26.87 -12.12 -2.03
N THR A 265 26.59 -11.07 -1.25
CA THR A 265 26.43 -11.14 0.21
C THR A 265 25.00 -11.55 0.56
N LYS A 266 24.82 -12.49 1.46
CA LYS A 266 23.49 -12.77 2.01
C LYS A 266 23.01 -11.62 2.91
N ILE A 267 21.69 -11.43 2.99
CA ILE A 267 21.11 -10.40 3.88
C ILE A 267 21.54 -10.61 5.33
N ARG A 268 21.61 -11.86 5.80
CA ARG A 268 22.13 -12.20 7.13
C ARG A 268 23.55 -11.69 7.35
N GLU A 269 24.46 -12.00 6.43
CA GLU A 269 25.86 -11.55 6.49
C GLU A 269 25.99 -10.02 6.41
N MET A 270 25.13 -9.38 5.62
CA MET A 270 25.08 -7.93 5.50
C MET A 270 24.73 -7.27 6.84
N LEU A 271 23.78 -7.82 7.59
CA LEU A 271 23.41 -7.34 8.93
C LEU A 271 24.53 -7.56 9.95
N GLU A 272 25.19 -8.71 9.92
CA GLU A 272 26.35 -9.02 10.77
C GLU A 272 27.50 -8.03 10.50
N ASN A 273 27.83 -7.81 9.23
CA ASN A 273 28.90 -6.88 8.83
C ASN A 273 28.56 -5.42 9.20
N ALA A 274 27.29 -5.04 9.13
CA ALA A 274 26.83 -3.70 9.48
C ALA A 274 27.03 -3.37 10.98
N THR A 275 27.17 -4.36 11.85
CA THR A 275 27.44 -4.16 13.29
C THR A 275 28.66 -3.28 13.53
N ASN A 276 29.72 -3.46 12.77
CA ASN A 276 30.95 -2.67 12.91
C ASN A 276 30.75 -1.21 12.44
N ASP A 277 30.03 -1.02 11.35
CA ASP A 277 29.77 0.30 10.79
C ASP A 277 28.80 1.11 11.63
N VAL A 278 27.75 0.46 12.10
CA VAL A 278 26.67 1.07 12.90
C VAL A 278 27.14 1.30 14.35
N GLY A 279 28.08 0.49 14.83
CA GLY A 279 28.63 0.56 16.19
C GLY A 279 27.83 -0.21 17.25
N ALA A 280 26.86 -1.00 16.85
CA ALA A 280 26.07 -1.88 17.71
C ALA A 280 25.45 -3.02 16.88
N PRO A 281 25.05 -4.15 17.51
CA PRO A 281 24.33 -5.22 16.83
C PRO A 281 23.07 -4.69 16.12
N VAL A 282 22.81 -5.19 14.92
CA VAL A 282 21.65 -4.83 14.11
C VAL A 282 20.77 -6.05 13.91
N HIS A 283 19.51 -5.95 14.33
CA HIS A 283 18.51 -6.98 14.15
C HIS A 283 17.41 -6.50 13.22
N LEU A 284 17.13 -7.26 12.14
CA LEU A 284 15.97 -7.04 11.30
C LEU A 284 14.77 -7.65 12.00
N LYS A 285 13.93 -6.79 12.60
CA LYS A 285 12.76 -7.20 13.39
C LYS A 285 11.60 -7.66 12.51
N ALA A 286 11.33 -6.89 11.46
CA ALA A 286 10.22 -7.15 10.55
C ALA A 286 10.41 -6.39 9.24
N TYR A 287 9.74 -6.88 8.21
CA TYR A 287 9.53 -6.14 6.97
C TYR A 287 8.10 -6.29 6.50
N VAL A 288 7.68 -5.38 5.65
CA VAL A 288 6.39 -5.46 4.95
C VAL A 288 6.58 -4.99 3.53
N ARG A 289 5.90 -5.65 2.59
CA ARG A 289 5.83 -5.25 1.19
C ARG A 289 4.38 -5.28 0.73
N TYR A 290 3.89 -4.15 0.25
CA TYR A 290 2.60 -4.06 -0.44
C TYR A 290 2.84 -3.74 -1.91
N ALA A 291 2.33 -4.59 -2.79
CA ALA A 291 2.19 -4.28 -4.21
C ALA A 291 0.73 -3.91 -4.49
N LEU A 292 0.54 -2.81 -5.20
CA LEU A 292 -0.77 -2.29 -5.56
C LEU A 292 -1.60 -3.36 -6.30
N GLY A 293 -2.82 -3.59 -5.84
CA GLY A 293 -3.75 -4.53 -6.46
C GLY A 293 -3.39 -6.01 -6.29
N GLU A 294 -2.36 -6.35 -5.52
CA GLU A 294 -1.97 -7.73 -5.26
C GLU A 294 -3.10 -8.52 -4.61
N GLY A 295 -3.51 -9.67 -5.20
CA GLY A 295 -4.62 -10.50 -4.71
C GLY A 295 -6.03 -9.93 -4.98
N VAL A 296 -6.17 -8.85 -5.74
CA VAL A 296 -7.45 -8.41 -6.28
C VAL A 296 -7.72 -9.16 -7.57
N GLU A 297 -8.85 -9.87 -7.64
CA GLU A 297 -9.28 -10.48 -8.91
C GLU A 297 -9.56 -9.37 -9.93
N LYS A 298 -8.70 -9.28 -10.93
CA LYS A 298 -8.96 -8.43 -12.09
C LYS A 298 -10.01 -9.14 -12.92
N VAL A 299 -11.22 -8.59 -12.97
CA VAL A 299 -12.16 -8.98 -14.02
C VAL A 299 -11.50 -8.51 -15.33
N GLU A 300 -11.01 -9.44 -16.13
CA GLU A 300 -10.59 -9.13 -17.50
C GLU A 300 -11.84 -8.57 -18.19
N SER A 301 -11.91 -7.25 -18.32
CA SER A 301 -12.94 -6.62 -19.13
C SER A 301 -12.68 -7.07 -20.56
N ASN A 302 -13.51 -7.96 -21.04
CA ASN A 302 -13.49 -8.31 -22.45
C ASN A 302 -14.11 -7.13 -23.22
N PHE A 303 -13.26 -6.11 -23.45
CA PHE A 303 -13.66 -4.89 -24.14
C PHE A 303 -14.41 -5.16 -25.45
N ALA A 304 -14.06 -6.25 -26.14
CA ALA A 304 -14.79 -6.69 -27.33
C ALA A 304 -16.23 -7.12 -27.00
N ALA A 305 -16.45 -7.81 -25.89
CA ALA A 305 -17.79 -8.21 -25.45
C ALA A 305 -18.62 -7.01 -24.94
N GLU A 306 -18.00 -6.05 -24.25
CA GLU A 306 -18.65 -4.82 -23.81
C GLU A 306 -19.08 -3.94 -25.00
N VAL A 307 -18.21 -3.79 -26.00
CA VAL A 307 -18.53 -3.05 -27.23
C VAL A 307 -19.65 -3.76 -28.02
N GLN A 308 -19.62 -5.10 -28.11
CA GLN A 308 -20.70 -5.86 -28.76
C GLN A 308 -22.04 -5.71 -28.01
N ALA A 309 -22.02 -5.75 -26.68
CA ALA A 309 -23.22 -5.55 -25.86
C ALA A 309 -23.79 -4.13 -26.00
N GLN A 310 -22.94 -3.10 -26.06
CA GLN A 310 -23.36 -1.72 -26.27
C GLN A 310 -23.79 -1.44 -27.72
N ALA A 311 -23.20 -2.11 -28.70
CA ALA A 311 -23.57 -1.96 -30.11
C ALA A 311 -24.87 -2.70 -30.50
N GLY A 312 -25.50 -3.45 -29.57
CA GLY A 312 -26.75 -4.17 -29.85
C GLY A 312 -26.61 -5.28 -30.91
N ILE A 313 -25.39 -5.72 -31.19
CA ILE A 313 -25.12 -6.78 -32.17
C ILE A 313 -25.22 -8.12 -31.43
N THR A 314 -26.44 -8.61 -31.25
CA THR A 314 -26.68 -10.03 -30.93
C THR A 314 -26.60 -10.80 -32.25
N GLY A 315 -25.53 -11.60 -32.38
CA GLY A 315 -25.40 -12.58 -33.46
C GLY A 315 -26.33 -13.78 -33.33
#